data_f043e5914008d05c2f9cae13184f7b41
#
_entry.id   f043e5914008d05c2f9cae13184f7b41
#
_cell.length_a   1.000
_cell.length_b   1.000
_cell.length_c   1.000
_cell.angle_alpha   90.00
_cell.angle_beta   90.00
_cell.angle_gamma   90.00
#
_symmetry.space_group_name_H-M   'P 1'
#
loop_
_entity.id
_entity.type
_entity.pdbx_description
1 polymer ?
#
loop_
_entity_poly.entity_id
_entity_poly.type
_entity_poly.pdbx_seq_one_letter_code
_entity_poly.pdbx_strand_id
1 'polypeptide(L)'
;MLCILLAGCSTQSNTSGTPASASPVEAKRLTSTGVVHATAKPVEVSPGGSGELIVALKIENGYHINANPPTYPYLKATELVIPSSEGFSASPVSYPTAITKKFPFADKPLAVYEGDLALKSTIKADASAPRGEHSMPAVLRVQACDEQVCYPPGQIDLRIPVLMK
;
A
#
# COMPACT_ATOMS: atom_id res chain seq x y z
N MET A 1 -6.53 -33.91 -85.27
CA MET A 1 -6.65 -32.43 -85.16
C MET A 1 -6.21 -32.05 -83.80
N LEU A 2 -5.04 -31.43 -83.72
CA LEU A 2 -4.21 -31.21 -82.51
C LEU A 2 -4.53 -29.82 -82.00
N CYS A 3 -4.91 -29.71 -80.70
CA CYS A 3 -4.99 -28.42 -79.98
C CYS A 3 -4.14 -28.50 -78.71
N ILE A 4 -3.03 -27.80 -78.74
CA ILE A 4 -2.11 -27.57 -77.66
C ILE A 4 -2.61 -26.37 -76.84
N LEU A 5 -2.89 -26.53 -75.54
CA LEU A 5 -3.16 -25.45 -74.65
C LEU A 5 -1.98 -25.33 -73.64
N LEU A 6 -1.33 -24.19 -73.77
CA LEU A 6 -0.25 -23.73 -72.87
C LEU A 6 -0.85 -23.25 -71.54
N ALA A 7 -0.48 -23.91 -70.43
CA ALA A 7 -0.80 -23.44 -69.13
C ALA A 7 0.29 -22.51 -68.63
N GLY A 8 -0.05 -21.25 -68.43
CA GLY A 8 0.83 -20.25 -67.79
C GLY A 8 0.83 -20.42 -66.25
N CYS A 9 2.01 -20.64 -65.72
CA CYS A 9 2.24 -20.74 -64.26
C CYS A 9 2.47 -19.33 -63.70
N SER A 10 1.48 -18.79 -62.99
CA SER A 10 1.63 -17.55 -62.23
C SER A 10 2.15 -17.88 -60.82
N THR A 11 3.39 -17.54 -60.55
CA THR A 11 3.97 -17.60 -59.21
C THR A 11 3.45 -16.44 -58.36
N GLN A 12 2.54 -16.72 -57.43
CA GLN A 12 2.17 -15.80 -56.40
C GLN A 12 3.19 -15.90 -55.25
N SER A 13 3.97 -14.84 -55.06
CA SER A 13 4.84 -14.66 -53.90
C SER A 13 3.99 -14.37 -52.69
N ASN A 14 3.79 -15.34 -51.82
CA ASN A 14 3.21 -15.16 -50.47
C ASN A 14 4.25 -14.50 -49.56
N THR A 15 4.13 -13.20 -49.39
CA THR A 15 4.85 -12.49 -48.33
C THR A 15 4.11 -12.77 -47.02
N SER A 16 4.57 -13.78 -46.28
CA SER A 16 4.13 -14.05 -44.92
C SER A 16 4.65 -12.94 -44.01
N GLY A 17 3.85 -11.90 -43.84
CA GLY A 17 4.02 -10.93 -42.78
C GLY A 17 3.75 -11.62 -41.43
N THR A 18 4.79 -11.92 -40.68
CA THR A 18 4.69 -12.34 -39.27
C THR A 18 4.04 -11.18 -38.49
N PRO A 19 2.88 -11.40 -37.85
CA PRO A 19 2.37 -10.37 -36.93
C PRO A 19 3.36 -10.27 -35.76
N ALA A 20 3.96 -9.09 -35.62
CA ALA A 20 4.72 -8.74 -34.45
C ALA A 20 3.81 -8.92 -33.24
N SER A 21 4.12 -9.94 -32.42
CA SER A 21 3.52 -10.15 -31.12
C SER A 21 3.88 -8.94 -30.25
N ALA A 22 2.99 -7.94 -30.24
CA ALA A 22 3.04 -6.90 -29.24
C ALA A 22 2.75 -7.57 -27.90
N SER A 23 3.79 -7.81 -27.11
CA SER A 23 3.64 -8.18 -25.72
C SER A 23 2.71 -7.16 -25.06
N PRO A 24 1.63 -7.58 -24.37
CA PRO A 24 0.83 -6.65 -23.62
C PRO A 24 1.76 -6.04 -22.56
N VAL A 25 2.02 -4.75 -22.67
CA VAL A 25 2.56 -3.98 -21.53
C VAL A 25 1.51 -4.14 -20.44
N GLU A 26 1.81 -5.00 -19.48
CA GLU A 26 0.98 -5.22 -18.31
C GLU A 26 0.92 -3.88 -17.58
N ALA A 27 -0.15 -3.11 -17.86
CA ALA A 27 -0.40 -1.85 -17.17
C ALA A 27 -0.48 -2.21 -15.69
N LYS A 28 0.59 -1.89 -14.94
CA LYS A 28 0.68 -2.10 -13.49
C LYS A 28 -0.58 -1.50 -12.88
N ARG A 29 -1.54 -2.34 -12.50
CA ARG A 29 -2.78 -1.88 -11.87
C ARG A 29 -2.38 -1.13 -10.62
N LEU A 30 -2.70 0.14 -10.56
CA LEU A 30 -2.52 0.93 -9.36
C LEU A 30 -3.33 0.28 -8.22
N THR A 31 -2.67 0.09 -7.10
CA THR A 31 -3.26 -0.47 -5.89
C THR A 31 -3.04 0.51 -4.75
N SER A 32 -3.88 0.44 -3.72
CA SER A 32 -3.71 1.27 -2.53
C SER A 32 -2.30 1.16 -1.92
N THR A 33 -1.69 -0.01 -1.97
CA THR A 33 -0.33 -0.26 -1.46
C THR A 33 0.78 0.21 -2.38
N GLY A 34 0.49 0.48 -3.66
CA GLY A 34 1.48 0.93 -4.64
C GLY A 34 1.82 2.41 -4.54
N VAL A 35 0.98 3.19 -3.85
CA VAL A 35 1.10 4.65 -3.70
C VAL A 35 1.29 5.11 -2.25
N VAL A 36 1.42 4.15 -1.32
CA VAL A 36 1.64 4.41 0.11
C VAL A 36 2.89 3.67 0.57
N HIS A 37 3.85 4.40 1.11
CA HIS A 37 5.07 3.87 1.69
C HIS A 37 5.03 4.05 3.20
N ALA A 38 5.38 3.00 3.94
CA ALA A 38 5.35 3.01 5.40
C ALA A 38 6.68 2.50 5.97
N THR A 39 7.19 3.18 7.00
CA THR A 39 8.44 2.79 7.66
C THR A 39 8.31 3.00 9.16
N ALA A 40 8.58 1.95 9.95
CA ALA A 40 8.65 2.05 11.40
C ALA A 40 10.05 2.49 11.83
N LYS A 41 10.12 3.48 12.73
CA LYS A 41 11.39 3.86 13.36
C LYS A 41 11.74 2.86 14.48
N PRO A 42 13.04 2.60 14.72
CA PRO A 42 13.47 1.80 15.86
C PRO A 42 12.96 2.36 17.19
N VAL A 43 12.52 1.48 18.08
CA VAL A 43 12.04 1.81 19.42
C VAL A 43 13.00 1.25 20.45
N GLU A 44 13.49 2.08 21.37
CA GLU A 44 14.28 1.64 22.52
C GLU A 44 13.39 1.54 23.76
N VAL A 45 13.48 0.42 24.45
CA VAL A 45 12.70 0.15 25.69
C VAL A 45 13.60 -0.45 26.78
N SER A 46 13.26 -0.18 28.03
CA SER A 46 13.89 -0.84 29.20
C SER A 46 12.95 -1.91 29.76
N PRO A 47 13.46 -2.89 30.53
CA PRO A 47 12.64 -3.90 31.19
C PRO A 47 11.50 -3.28 32.03
N GLY A 48 10.26 -3.68 31.75
CA GLY A 48 9.05 -3.10 32.36
C GLY A 48 8.74 -1.66 31.97
N GLY A 49 9.49 -1.10 31.03
CA GLY A 49 9.35 0.28 30.55
C GLY A 49 8.57 0.39 29.24
N SER A 50 8.69 1.56 28.63
CA SER A 50 8.02 1.85 27.36
C SER A 50 8.84 2.80 26.49
N GLY A 51 8.60 2.75 25.16
CA GLY A 51 9.21 3.63 24.19
C GLY A 51 8.20 4.13 23.14
N GLU A 52 8.42 5.32 22.60
CA GLU A 52 7.56 5.87 21.55
C GLU A 52 7.80 5.15 20.21
N LEU A 53 6.73 4.67 19.61
CA LEU A 53 6.73 4.17 18.23
C LEU A 53 6.25 5.27 17.30
N ILE A 54 7.02 5.50 16.24
CA ILE A 54 6.64 6.36 15.11
C ILE A 54 6.67 5.52 13.84
N VAL A 55 5.52 5.42 13.17
CA VAL A 55 5.43 4.86 11.82
C VAL A 55 5.22 6.01 10.86
N ALA A 56 6.25 6.31 10.07
CA ALA A 56 6.20 7.32 9.03
C ALA A 56 5.50 6.77 7.80
N LEU A 57 4.54 7.53 7.27
CA LEU A 57 3.85 7.23 6.01
C LEU A 57 4.19 8.32 5.00
N LYS A 58 4.39 7.90 3.77
CA LYS A 58 4.50 8.78 2.61
C LYS A 58 3.47 8.36 1.58
N ILE A 59 2.57 9.26 1.24
CA ILE A 59 1.55 9.09 0.21
C ILE A 59 2.04 9.82 -1.03
N GLU A 60 2.03 9.16 -2.17
CA GLU A 60 2.47 9.78 -3.43
C GLU A 60 1.58 10.96 -3.83
N ASN A 61 2.18 11.93 -4.53
CA ASN A 61 1.45 13.11 -4.98
C ASN A 61 0.26 12.75 -5.88
N GLY A 62 -0.88 13.42 -5.66
CA GLY A 62 -2.11 13.14 -6.39
C GLY A 62 -2.98 12.04 -5.75
N TYR A 63 -2.49 11.41 -4.68
CA TYR A 63 -3.23 10.40 -3.94
C TYR A 63 -3.51 10.84 -2.51
N HIS A 64 -4.55 10.23 -1.95
CA HIS A 64 -4.92 10.37 -0.55
C HIS A 64 -5.38 9.02 0.00
N ILE A 65 -5.36 8.86 1.31
CA ILE A 65 -5.91 7.69 2.01
C ILE A 65 -7.00 8.14 2.97
N ASN A 66 -7.99 7.28 3.20
CA ASN A 66 -9.06 7.60 4.14
C ASN A 66 -8.50 7.79 5.55
N ALA A 67 -9.00 8.79 6.26
CA ALA A 67 -8.63 9.03 7.65
C ALA A 67 -9.14 7.94 8.61
N ASN A 68 -8.71 8.02 9.85
CA ASN A 68 -9.26 7.24 10.95
C ASN A 68 -9.77 8.20 12.04
N PRO A 69 -11.10 8.26 12.30
CA PRO A 69 -12.17 7.52 11.61
C PRO A 69 -12.43 8.02 10.18
N PRO A 70 -12.99 7.17 9.29
CA PRO A 70 -13.35 7.56 7.93
C PRO A 70 -14.67 8.35 7.92
N THR A 71 -14.90 9.15 6.89
CA THR A 71 -16.14 9.95 6.76
C THR A 71 -17.39 9.09 6.65
N TYR A 72 -17.30 7.95 5.94
CA TYR A 72 -18.42 7.03 5.74
C TYR A 72 -18.09 5.62 6.22
N PRO A 73 -19.07 4.86 6.76
CA PRO A 73 -18.83 3.52 7.30
C PRO A 73 -18.34 2.49 6.25
N TYR A 74 -18.65 2.72 4.98
CA TYR A 74 -18.22 1.82 3.89
C TYR A 74 -16.79 2.08 3.41
N LEU A 75 -16.21 3.23 3.74
CA LEU A 75 -14.81 3.53 3.45
C LEU A 75 -13.90 2.77 4.43
N LYS A 76 -12.81 2.24 3.92
CA LYS A 76 -11.80 1.59 4.77
C LYS A 76 -10.88 2.63 5.36
N ALA A 77 -10.91 2.74 6.69
CA ALA A 77 -10.00 3.61 7.44
C ALA A 77 -8.54 3.19 7.25
N THR A 78 -7.63 4.14 7.39
CA THR A 78 -6.23 3.86 7.67
C THR A 78 -6.12 3.24 9.05
N GLU A 79 -5.60 2.02 9.17
CA GLU A 79 -5.52 1.28 10.42
C GLU A 79 -4.16 0.60 10.57
N LEU A 80 -3.45 0.92 11.63
CA LEU A 80 -2.22 0.24 12.03
C LEU A 80 -2.52 -0.78 13.13
N VAL A 81 -2.36 -2.06 12.82
CA VAL A 81 -2.57 -3.18 13.74
C VAL A 81 -1.20 -3.69 14.20
N ILE A 82 -0.97 -3.73 15.51
CA ILE A 82 0.27 -4.17 16.12
C ILE A 82 -0.08 -5.25 17.15
N PRO A 83 0.02 -6.54 16.80
CA PRO A 83 -0.22 -7.61 17.75
C PRO A 83 0.89 -7.66 18.80
N SER A 84 0.55 -8.07 20.03
CA SER A 84 1.53 -8.35 21.05
C SER A 84 2.43 -9.52 20.64
N SER A 85 3.71 -9.43 20.93
CA SER A 85 4.72 -10.42 20.56
C SER A 85 5.88 -10.42 21.55
N GLU A 86 6.34 -11.59 21.98
CA GLU A 86 7.58 -11.79 22.75
C GLU A 86 7.73 -10.92 24.02
N GLY A 87 6.63 -10.64 24.72
CA GLY A 87 6.63 -9.77 25.89
C GLY A 87 6.57 -8.27 25.57
N PHE A 88 6.29 -7.92 24.31
CA PHE A 88 6.02 -6.55 23.88
C PHE A 88 4.56 -6.37 23.51
N SER A 89 4.01 -5.20 23.83
CA SER A 89 2.64 -4.81 23.48
C SER A 89 2.60 -3.35 23.05
N ALA A 90 1.60 -2.99 22.25
CA ALA A 90 1.40 -1.61 21.79
C ALA A 90 0.17 -0.99 22.45
N SER A 91 0.25 0.29 22.80
CA SER A 91 -0.91 1.09 23.16
C SER A 91 -1.77 1.41 21.91
N PRO A 92 -3.00 1.92 22.08
CA PRO A 92 -3.78 2.41 20.94
C PRO A 92 -3.00 3.39 20.07
N VAL A 93 -3.18 3.26 18.77
CA VAL A 93 -2.50 4.13 17.79
C VAL A 93 -3.16 5.50 17.76
N SER A 94 -2.36 6.54 17.81
CA SER A 94 -2.76 7.92 17.59
C SER A 94 -2.57 8.28 16.12
N TYR A 95 -3.64 8.77 15.51
CA TYR A 95 -3.67 9.22 14.12
C TYR A 95 -3.58 10.75 14.05
N PRO A 96 -2.95 11.33 13.03
CA PRO A 96 -2.89 12.79 12.88
C PRO A 96 -4.27 13.37 12.57
N THR A 97 -4.39 14.68 12.71
CA THR A 97 -5.60 15.39 12.28
C THR A 97 -5.80 15.22 10.79
N ALA A 98 -6.97 14.73 10.39
CA ALA A 98 -7.34 14.61 8.99
C ALA A 98 -7.58 15.99 8.36
N ILE A 99 -7.27 16.09 7.08
CA ILE A 99 -7.77 17.21 6.26
C ILE A 99 -9.14 16.85 5.70
N THR A 100 -9.98 17.86 5.48
CA THR A 100 -11.30 17.70 4.87
C THR A 100 -11.23 18.20 3.44
N LYS A 101 -11.47 17.31 2.46
CA LYS A 101 -11.37 17.61 1.04
C LYS A 101 -12.62 17.16 0.29
N LYS A 102 -13.10 17.99 -0.65
CA LYS A 102 -14.24 17.64 -1.50
C LYS A 102 -13.74 16.98 -2.79
N PHE A 103 -14.39 15.87 -3.14
CA PHE A 103 -14.10 15.11 -4.35
C PHE A 103 -15.34 15.03 -5.25
N PRO A 104 -15.20 15.00 -6.58
CA PRO A 104 -16.33 14.92 -7.51
C PRO A 104 -17.19 13.67 -7.33
N PHE A 105 -16.60 12.58 -6.85
CA PHE A 105 -17.27 11.29 -6.65
C PHE A 105 -17.97 11.15 -5.27
N ALA A 106 -17.86 12.17 -4.39
CA ALA A 106 -18.39 12.10 -3.03
C ALA A 106 -19.40 13.22 -2.76
N ASP A 107 -20.53 12.89 -2.17
CA ASP A 107 -21.60 13.86 -1.84
C ASP A 107 -21.15 14.87 -0.78
N LYS A 108 -20.32 14.43 0.17
CA LYS A 108 -19.79 15.26 1.26
C LYS A 108 -18.26 15.27 1.20
N PRO A 109 -17.62 16.32 1.73
CA PRO A 109 -16.18 16.33 1.90
C PRO A 109 -15.71 15.13 2.72
N LEU A 110 -14.59 14.52 2.30
CA LEU A 110 -14.01 13.35 2.97
C LEU A 110 -12.89 13.76 3.91
N ALA A 111 -12.80 13.08 5.04
CA ALA A 111 -11.65 13.13 5.93
C ALA A 111 -10.54 12.22 5.39
N VAL A 112 -9.39 12.79 5.04
CA VAL A 112 -8.31 12.09 4.37
C VAL A 112 -6.94 12.50 4.90
N TYR A 113 -5.92 11.70 4.56
CA TYR A 113 -4.52 12.03 4.73
C TYR A 113 -3.84 12.12 3.37
N GLU A 114 -2.92 13.08 3.21
CA GLU A 114 -2.11 13.32 2.02
C GLU A 114 -0.64 13.57 2.41
N GLY A 115 0.28 13.33 1.49
CA GLY A 115 1.70 13.61 1.67
C GLY A 115 2.37 12.80 2.78
N ASP A 116 3.22 13.46 3.56
CA ASP A 116 3.98 12.83 4.64
C ASP A 116 3.25 13.00 5.98
N LEU A 117 3.10 11.89 6.71
CA LEU A 117 2.47 11.90 8.04
C LEU A 117 3.10 10.84 8.95
N ALA A 118 2.75 10.88 10.23
CA ALA A 118 3.23 9.93 11.22
C ALA A 118 2.07 9.38 12.05
N LEU A 119 2.01 8.06 12.16
CA LEU A 119 1.19 7.36 13.15
C LEU A 119 2.04 7.13 14.38
N LYS A 120 1.47 7.32 15.57
CA LYS A 120 2.17 7.18 16.83
C LYS A 120 1.52 6.15 17.75
N SER A 121 2.34 5.43 18.48
CA SER A 121 1.92 4.53 19.55
C SER A 121 3.01 4.46 20.60
N THR A 122 2.79 3.69 21.65
CA THR A 122 3.79 3.39 22.68
C THR A 122 3.97 1.88 22.74
N ILE A 123 5.20 1.41 22.58
CA ILE A 123 5.57 0.02 22.84
C ILE A 123 5.88 -0.14 24.32
N LYS A 124 5.26 -1.10 24.96
CA LYS A 124 5.51 -1.50 26.34
C LYS A 124 6.23 -2.84 26.34
N ALA A 125 7.23 -2.98 27.19
CA ALA A 125 7.95 -4.22 27.39
C ALA A 125 7.63 -4.79 28.78
N ASP A 126 7.40 -6.09 28.87
CA ASP A 126 7.32 -6.80 30.14
C ASP A 126 8.69 -6.77 30.83
N ALA A 127 8.70 -6.82 32.17
CA ALA A 127 9.96 -6.86 32.94
C ALA A 127 10.81 -8.09 32.61
N SER A 128 10.17 -9.17 32.16
CA SER A 128 10.80 -10.44 31.79
C SER A 128 11.08 -10.55 30.27
N ALA A 129 10.77 -9.53 29.48
CA ALA A 129 11.04 -9.56 28.04
C ALA A 129 12.54 -9.74 27.78
N PRO A 130 12.94 -10.56 26.79
CA PRO A 130 14.35 -10.83 26.53
C PRO A 130 15.09 -9.55 26.11
N ARG A 131 16.35 -9.41 26.54
CA ARG A 131 17.22 -8.28 26.12
C ARG A 131 17.70 -8.46 24.69
N GLY A 132 18.07 -7.36 24.05
CA GLY A 132 18.63 -7.35 22.69
C GLY A 132 17.68 -6.81 21.65
N GLU A 133 17.96 -7.18 20.41
CA GLU A 133 17.18 -6.73 19.25
C GLU A 133 16.00 -7.66 18.96
N HIS A 134 14.84 -7.08 18.78
CA HIS A 134 13.58 -7.75 18.46
C HIS A 134 12.91 -7.11 17.26
N SER A 135 11.95 -7.82 16.68
CA SER A 135 11.20 -7.34 15.52
C SER A 135 9.72 -7.68 15.67
N MET A 136 8.91 -6.71 16.09
CA MET A 136 7.47 -6.90 16.21
C MET A 136 6.78 -6.82 14.85
N PRO A 137 5.87 -7.74 14.51
CA PRO A 137 5.06 -7.62 13.31
C PRO A 137 4.03 -6.48 13.46
N ALA A 138 3.72 -5.81 12.37
CA ALA A 138 2.60 -4.88 12.28
C ALA A 138 2.02 -4.90 10.88
N VAL A 139 0.75 -4.52 10.75
CA VAL A 139 0.04 -4.45 9.46
C VAL A 139 -0.64 -3.09 9.36
N LEU A 140 -0.29 -2.36 8.32
CA LEU A 140 -0.98 -1.13 7.96
C LEU A 140 -2.03 -1.44 6.89
N ARG A 141 -3.30 -1.21 7.19
CA ARG A 141 -4.42 -1.29 6.25
C ARG A 141 -4.72 0.09 5.71
N VAL A 142 -4.84 0.21 4.39
CA VAL A 142 -5.11 1.49 3.71
C VAL A 142 -6.07 1.31 2.55
N GLN A 143 -6.83 2.36 2.26
CA GLN A 143 -7.54 2.51 1.00
C GLN A 143 -7.14 3.85 0.40
N ALA A 144 -6.42 3.82 -0.71
CA ALA A 144 -6.00 5.00 -1.45
C ALA A 144 -7.02 5.35 -2.53
N CYS A 145 -7.14 6.64 -2.78
CA CYS A 145 -7.97 7.21 -3.85
C CYS A 145 -7.17 8.30 -4.56
N ASP A 146 -7.53 8.58 -5.81
CA ASP A 146 -7.15 9.78 -6.53
C ASP A 146 -8.33 10.76 -6.63
N GLU A 147 -8.26 11.75 -7.51
CA GLU A 147 -9.34 12.72 -7.71
C GLU A 147 -10.61 12.13 -8.34
N GLN A 148 -10.57 10.90 -8.86
CA GLN A 148 -11.64 10.29 -9.64
C GLN A 148 -12.19 9.01 -9.02
N VAL A 149 -11.34 8.20 -8.40
CA VAL A 149 -11.70 6.83 -7.96
C VAL A 149 -10.91 6.40 -6.73
N CYS A 150 -11.52 5.52 -5.93
CA CYS A 150 -10.82 4.79 -4.88
C CYS A 150 -10.39 3.41 -5.37
N TYR A 151 -9.15 3.04 -5.04
CA TYR A 151 -8.59 1.74 -5.34
C TYR A 151 -9.04 0.68 -4.33
N PRO A 152 -8.95 -0.60 -4.68
CA PRO A 152 -9.18 -1.66 -3.70
C PRO A 152 -8.32 -1.47 -2.44
N PRO A 153 -8.87 -1.68 -1.24
CA PRO A 153 -8.09 -1.65 -0.01
C PRO A 153 -6.93 -2.63 -0.06
N GLY A 154 -5.83 -2.29 0.60
CA GLY A 154 -4.64 -3.13 0.67
C GLY A 154 -4.03 -3.16 2.07
N GLN A 155 -3.06 -4.05 2.24
CA GLN A 155 -2.30 -4.21 3.48
C GLN A 155 -0.81 -4.10 3.18
N ILE A 156 -0.09 -3.40 4.06
CA ILE A 156 1.36 -3.25 4.03
C ILE A 156 1.89 -3.90 5.30
N ASP A 157 2.66 -4.98 5.14
CA ASP A 157 3.33 -5.64 6.25
C ASP A 157 4.54 -4.82 6.68
N LEU A 158 4.66 -4.61 7.98
CA LEU A 158 5.72 -3.84 8.60
C LEU A 158 6.44 -4.68 9.66
N ARG A 159 7.70 -4.34 9.89
CA ARG A 159 8.49 -4.80 11.03
C ARG A 159 8.89 -3.59 11.86
N ILE A 160 8.58 -3.64 13.15
CA ILE A 160 8.96 -2.61 14.10
C ILE A 160 10.21 -3.10 14.80
N PRO A 161 11.39 -2.48 14.55
CA PRO A 161 12.61 -2.82 15.29
C PRO A 161 12.47 -2.35 16.74
N VAL A 162 12.72 -3.23 17.70
CA VAL A 162 12.70 -2.92 19.14
C VAL A 162 14.03 -3.31 19.73
N LEU A 163 14.70 -2.37 20.40
CA LEU A 163 15.91 -2.60 21.16
C LEU A 163 15.59 -2.62 22.65
N MET A 164 15.67 -3.79 23.26
CA MET A 164 15.50 -4.00 24.71
C MET A 164 16.86 -3.82 25.41
N LYS A 165 17.02 -2.77 26.19
CA LYS A 165 18.25 -2.39 26.91
C LYS A 165 18.50 -3.19 28.18
#